data_e2e12c458609c9aa037e069570573b12
#
_entry.id   e2e12c458609c9aa037e069570573b12
#
_cell.length_a   1.000
_cell.length_b   1.000
_cell.length_c   1.000
_cell.angle_alpha   90.00
_cell.angle_beta   90.00
_cell.angle_gamma   90.00
#
_symmetry.space_group_name_H-M   'P 1'
#
loop_
_entity.id
_entity.type
_entity.pdbx_description
1 polymer ?
#
loop_
_entity_poly.entity_id
_entity_poly.type
_entity_poly.pdbx_seq_one_letter_code
_entity_poly.pdbx_strand_id
1 'polypeptide(L)'
;MSAGAEAPTSIVYSLPVQPGRAETWRRFCQELAGACSREYTASRRRLGIVRERAWLMQTSQAEIVILYIEAAEPLLLLPMLSASAHPFDRWLVQQLRELHGLDARQLARECLPELVFGWDLAPTDM
;
A
#
# COMPACT_ATOMS: atom_id res chain seq x y z
N MET A 1 30.04 -1.74 6.04
CA MET A 1 28.85 -1.38 5.34
C MET A 1 27.72 -1.09 6.30
N SER A 2 27.01 -0.11 6.04
CA SER A 2 25.97 0.32 6.96
C SER A 2 24.59 -0.03 6.43
N ALA A 3 23.92 -0.93 7.10
CA ALA A 3 22.56 -1.27 6.76
C ALA A 3 21.62 -0.06 6.95
N GLY A 4 21.92 0.79 7.94
CA GLY A 4 21.10 1.95 8.21
C GLY A 4 21.14 3.01 7.12
N ALA A 5 22.13 2.93 6.23
CA ALA A 5 22.23 3.87 5.13
C ALA A 5 21.53 3.38 3.87
N GLU A 6 20.89 2.23 3.93
CA GLU A 6 20.24 1.68 2.77
C GLU A 6 19.05 2.51 2.35
N ALA A 7 18.88 2.66 1.04
CA ALA A 7 17.73 3.33 0.49
C ALA A 7 16.45 2.52 0.77
N PRO A 8 15.29 3.16 0.85
CA PRO A 8 14.04 2.43 0.95
C PRO A 8 13.86 1.51 -0.25
N THR A 9 13.21 0.40 -0.03
CA THR A 9 12.87 -0.53 -1.09
C THR A 9 11.39 -0.43 -1.41
N SER A 10 11.03 -0.87 -2.60
CA SER A 10 9.65 -0.75 -3.04
C SER A 10 8.94 -2.09 -2.99
N ILE A 11 7.63 -2.03 -2.87
CA ILE A 11 6.76 -3.18 -2.94
C ILE A 11 5.51 -2.78 -3.72
N VAL A 12 4.93 -3.73 -4.43
CA VAL A 12 3.70 -3.51 -5.20
C VAL A 12 2.67 -4.52 -4.74
N TYR A 13 1.44 -4.04 -4.54
CA TYR A 13 0.31 -4.92 -4.27
C TYR A 13 -0.71 -4.76 -5.39
N SER A 14 -1.38 -5.86 -5.75
CA SER A 14 -2.51 -5.86 -6.65
C SER A 14 -3.74 -6.25 -5.83
N LEU A 15 -4.60 -5.29 -5.56
CA LEU A 15 -5.71 -5.45 -4.62
C LEU A 15 -7.03 -5.50 -5.38
N PRO A 16 -7.82 -6.56 -5.23
CA PRO A 16 -9.14 -6.57 -5.83
C PRO A 16 -10.04 -5.56 -5.14
N VAL A 17 -10.90 -4.90 -5.90
CA VAL A 17 -11.90 -4.02 -5.34
C VAL A 17 -13.23 -4.77 -5.33
N GLN A 18 -13.94 -4.72 -4.22
CA GLN A 18 -15.25 -5.35 -4.11
C GLN A 18 -16.17 -4.79 -5.19
N PRO A 19 -17.02 -5.63 -5.79
CA PRO A 19 -17.92 -5.16 -6.84
C PRO A 19 -18.74 -3.95 -6.39
N GLY A 20 -18.78 -2.92 -7.24
CA GLY A 20 -19.52 -1.70 -6.95
C GLY A 20 -18.86 -0.74 -5.99
N ARG A 21 -17.59 -0.98 -5.59
CA ARG A 21 -16.91 -0.15 -4.61
C ARG A 21 -15.86 0.80 -5.19
N ALA A 22 -15.76 0.88 -6.52
CA ALA A 22 -14.74 1.74 -7.13
C ALA A 22 -14.89 3.20 -6.72
N GLU A 23 -16.13 3.70 -6.71
CA GLU A 23 -16.37 5.09 -6.33
C GLU A 23 -16.12 5.30 -4.84
N THR A 24 -16.45 4.32 -4.02
CA THR A 24 -16.13 4.36 -2.59
C THR A 24 -14.62 4.41 -2.38
N TRP A 25 -13.87 3.65 -3.18
CA TRP A 25 -12.41 3.68 -3.14
C TRP A 25 -11.87 5.07 -3.48
N ARG A 26 -12.40 5.70 -4.53
CA ARG A 26 -11.97 7.05 -4.90
C ARG A 26 -12.21 8.06 -3.78
N ARG A 27 -13.38 7.98 -3.14
CA ARG A 27 -13.71 8.87 -2.02
C ARG A 27 -12.80 8.61 -0.82
N PHE A 28 -12.50 7.35 -0.56
CA PHE A 28 -11.57 6.98 0.50
C PHE A 28 -10.21 7.65 0.27
N CYS A 29 -9.68 7.57 -0.95
CA CYS A 29 -8.42 8.24 -1.29
C CYS A 29 -8.49 9.75 -1.10
N GLN A 30 -9.62 10.35 -1.45
CA GLN A 30 -9.83 11.78 -1.27
C GLN A 30 -9.83 12.16 0.21
N GLU A 31 -10.43 11.33 1.06
CA GLU A 31 -10.40 11.54 2.50
C GLU A 31 -8.97 11.46 3.05
N LEU A 32 -8.20 10.48 2.60
CA LEU A 32 -6.82 10.33 3.05
C LEU A 32 -5.96 11.53 2.67
N ALA A 33 -6.22 12.11 1.50
CA ALA A 33 -5.48 13.28 1.04
C ALA A 33 -6.02 14.59 1.60
N GLY A 34 -7.23 14.58 2.16
CA GLY A 34 -7.93 15.76 2.64
C GLY A 34 -8.17 15.74 4.14
N ALA A 35 -9.39 15.41 4.54
CA ALA A 35 -9.83 15.49 5.94
C ALA A 35 -8.96 14.66 6.89
N CYS A 36 -8.47 13.50 6.44
CA CYS A 36 -7.66 12.61 7.26
C CYS A 36 -6.16 12.75 7.01
N SER A 37 -5.72 13.80 6.31
CA SER A 37 -4.32 13.86 5.86
C SER A 37 -3.30 13.87 6.99
N ARG A 38 -3.62 14.48 8.13
CA ARG A 38 -2.70 14.51 9.27
C ARG A 38 -2.54 13.13 9.89
N GLU A 39 -3.67 12.47 10.14
CA GLU A 39 -3.66 11.12 10.71
C GLU A 39 -3.00 10.14 9.75
N TYR A 40 -3.27 10.28 8.46
CA TYR A 40 -2.66 9.42 7.47
C TYR A 40 -1.16 9.59 7.41
N THR A 41 -0.68 10.83 7.40
CA THR A 41 0.75 11.12 7.40
C THR A 41 1.42 10.53 8.64
N ALA A 42 0.80 10.68 9.82
CA ALA A 42 1.34 10.12 11.04
C ALA A 42 1.41 8.59 10.97
N SER A 43 0.38 7.96 10.41
CA SER A 43 0.37 6.52 10.22
C SER A 43 1.50 6.06 9.29
N ARG A 44 1.68 6.77 8.17
CA ARG A 44 2.77 6.45 7.23
C ARG A 44 4.13 6.54 7.90
N ARG A 45 4.34 7.57 8.72
CA ARG A 45 5.60 7.72 9.47
C ARG A 45 5.81 6.57 10.44
N ARG A 46 4.78 6.16 11.16
CA ARG A 46 4.90 5.03 12.09
C ARG A 46 5.30 3.74 11.38
N LEU A 47 4.87 3.59 10.14
CA LEU A 47 5.15 2.39 9.35
C LEU A 47 6.43 2.49 8.53
N GLY A 48 7.11 3.64 8.56
CA GLY A 48 8.34 3.82 7.80
C GLY A 48 8.14 3.98 6.30
N ILE A 49 6.94 4.37 5.89
CA ILE A 49 6.64 4.59 4.47
C ILE A 49 7.09 5.98 4.07
N VAL A 50 7.84 6.08 2.97
CA VAL A 50 8.35 7.36 2.46
C VAL A 50 7.66 7.78 1.17
N ARG A 51 7.04 6.85 0.44
CA ARG A 51 6.29 7.18 -0.77
C ARG A 51 5.23 6.14 -1.01
N GLU A 52 4.09 6.60 -1.52
CA GLU A 52 2.98 5.72 -1.83
C GLU A 52 2.24 6.26 -3.04
N ARG A 53 1.84 5.36 -3.94
CA ARG A 53 1.03 5.68 -5.12
C ARG A 53 0.01 4.59 -5.31
N ALA A 54 -1.18 4.96 -5.73
CA ALA A 54 -2.22 3.99 -6.00
C ALA A 54 -2.89 4.32 -7.33
N TRP A 55 -3.13 3.30 -8.13
CA TRP A 55 -3.86 3.42 -9.40
C TRP A 55 -5.07 2.52 -9.34
N LEU A 56 -6.19 3.00 -9.84
CA LEU A 56 -7.40 2.20 -10.00
C LEU A 56 -7.51 1.80 -11.46
N MET A 57 -7.59 0.51 -11.69
CA MET A 57 -7.72 -0.04 -13.03
C MET A 57 -9.09 -0.71 -13.14
N GLN A 58 -9.89 -0.25 -14.09
CA GLN A 58 -11.22 -0.82 -14.32
C GLN A 58 -11.23 -1.51 -15.68
N THR A 59 -11.47 -2.82 -15.66
CA THR A 59 -11.60 -3.62 -16.88
C THR A 59 -13.04 -4.10 -16.98
N SER A 60 -13.37 -4.76 -18.11
CA SER A 60 -14.70 -5.34 -18.27
C SER A 60 -14.98 -6.47 -17.30
N GLN A 61 -13.94 -7.02 -16.66
CA GLN A 61 -14.07 -8.20 -15.81
C GLN A 61 -13.76 -7.92 -14.34
N ALA A 62 -13.03 -6.85 -14.04
CA ALA A 62 -12.58 -6.64 -12.66
C ALA A 62 -12.20 -5.18 -12.43
N GLU A 63 -12.22 -4.80 -11.15
CA GLU A 63 -11.68 -3.53 -10.69
C GLU A 63 -10.53 -3.85 -9.75
N ILE A 64 -9.38 -3.25 -9.99
CA ILE A 64 -8.15 -3.59 -9.28
C ILE A 64 -7.42 -2.31 -8.91
N VAL A 65 -6.91 -2.26 -7.67
CA VAL A 65 -6.02 -1.19 -7.25
C VAL A 65 -4.60 -1.73 -7.30
N ILE A 66 -3.73 -0.99 -7.97
CA ILE A 66 -2.30 -1.26 -7.95
C ILE A 66 -1.70 -0.27 -6.95
N LEU A 67 -1.08 -0.81 -5.90
CA LEU A 67 -0.53 0.00 -4.82
C LEU A 67 0.99 -0.14 -4.82
N TYR A 68 1.69 1.00 -4.94
CA TYR A 68 3.14 1.07 -4.94
C TYR A 68 3.58 1.78 -3.67
N ILE A 69 4.52 1.17 -2.93
CA ILE A 69 5.00 1.72 -1.66
C ILE A 69 6.52 1.63 -1.61
N GLU A 70 7.16 2.70 -1.15
CA GLU A 70 8.59 2.69 -0.80
C GLU A 70 8.69 2.83 0.71
N ALA A 71 9.42 1.92 1.32
CA ALA A 71 9.57 1.88 2.77
C ALA A 71 10.89 1.20 3.13
N ALA A 72 11.35 1.41 4.36
CA ALA A 72 12.57 0.75 4.84
C ALA A 72 12.39 -0.76 4.91
N GLU A 73 11.23 -1.21 5.39
CA GLU A 73 10.94 -2.62 5.62
C GLU A 73 9.59 -2.97 4.99
N PRO A 74 9.50 -3.03 3.64
CA PRO A 74 8.19 -3.17 2.99
C PRO A 74 7.44 -4.44 3.38
N LEU A 75 8.13 -5.56 3.61
CA LEU A 75 7.47 -6.80 3.96
C LEU A 75 6.87 -6.80 5.35
N LEU A 76 7.25 -5.84 6.20
CA LEU A 76 6.71 -5.72 7.55
C LEU A 76 5.49 -4.80 7.63
N LEU A 77 5.13 -4.11 6.54
CA LEU A 77 4.07 -3.10 6.57
C LEU A 77 2.73 -3.65 7.02
N LEU A 78 2.27 -4.72 6.39
CA LEU A 78 0.97 -5.30 6.74
C LEU A 78 0.96 -5.93 8.12
N PRO A 79 2.00 -6.69 8.52
CA PRO A 79 2.06 -7.15 9.92
C PRO A 79 2.07 -6.00 10.92
N MET A 80 2.82 -4.94 10.67
CA MET A 80 2.88 -3.79 11.57
C MET A 80 1.53 -3.08 11.64
N LEU A 81 0.90 -2.87 10.51
CA LEU A 81 -0.41 -2.23 10.46
C LEU A 81 -1.44 -3.08 11.21
N SER A 82 -1.43 -4.39 11.00
CA SER A 82 -2.37 -5.30 11.67
C SER A 82 -2.17 -5.33 13.17
N ALA A 83 -0.92 -5.19 13.63
CA ALA A 83 -0.61 -5.23 15.06
C ALA A 83 -0.77 -3.87 15.73
N SER A 84 -0.98 -2.80 14.97
CA SER A 84 -1.07 -1.45 15.53
C SER A 84 -2.30 -1.31 16.41
N ALA A 85 -2.10 -0.74 17.60
CA ALA A 85 -3.20 -0.40 18.49
C ALA A 85 -3.71 1.02 18.28
N HIS A 86 -3.08 1.77 17.37
CA HIS A 86 -3.47 3.15 17.12
C HIS A 86 -4.85 3.20 16.49
N PRO A 87 -5.77 4.02 17.00
CA PRO A 87 -7.15 4.02 16.49
C PRO A 87 -7.26 4.29 14.99
N PHE A 88 -6.44 5.19 14.47
CA PHE A 88 -6.49 5.48 13.04
C PHE A 88 -6.06 4.27 12.20
N ASP A 89 -5.02 3.57 12.64
CA ASP A 89 -4.55 2.38 11.93
C ASP A 89 -5.60 1.27 11.95
N ARG A 90 -6.30 1.13 13.07
CA ARG A 90 -7.38 0.15 13.16
C ARG A 90 -8.53 0.50 12.22
N TRP A 91 -8.83 1.79 12.09
CA TRP A 91 -9.82 2.26 11.12
C TRP A 91 -9.37 1.95 9.69
N LEU A 92 -8.08 2.19 9.37
CA LEU A 92 -7.53 1.85 8.05
C LEU A 92 -7.69 0.36 7.74
N VAL A 93 -7.35 -0.50 8.69
CA VAL A 93 -7.48 -1.95 8.51
C VAL A 93 -8.93 -2.32 8.19
N GLN A 94 -9.87 -1.70 8.89
CA GLN A 94 -11.30 -1.94 8.65
C GLN A 94 -11.71 -1.48 7.24
N GLN A 95 -11.24 -0.31 6.82
CA GLN A 95 -11.53 0.19 5.49
C GLN A 95 -10.97 -0.72 4.40
N LEU A 96 -9.75 -1.21 4.58
CA LEU A 96 -9.15 -2.13 3.62
C LEU A 96 -9.96 -3.41 3.51
N ARG A 97 -10.44 -3.93 4.63
CA ARG A 97 -11.26 -5.12 4.62
C ARG A 97 -12.57 -4.90 3.86
N GLU A 98 -13.21 -3.75 4.08
CA GLU A 98 -14.47 -3.45 3.40
C GLU A 98 -14.29 -3.21 1.91
N LEU A 99 -13.22 -2.53 1.52
CA LEU A 99 -13.00 -2.18 0.13
C LEU A 99 -12.48 -3.35 -0.70
N HIS A 100 -11.64 -4.18 -0.11
CA HIS A 100 -10.99 -5.27 -0.85
C HIS A 100 -11.54 -6.64 -0.54
N GLY A 101 -12.31 -6.78 0.53
CA GLY A 101 -12.88 -8.07 0.90
C GLY A 101 -11.88 -9.04 1.49
N LEU A 102 -10.67 -8.58 1.83
CA LEU A 102 -9.59 -9.43 2.33
C LEU A 102 -9.01 -8.80 3.59
N ASP A 103 -8.57 -9.63 4.53
CA ASP A 103 -7.87 -9.10 5.69
C ASP A 103 -6.38 -8.91 5.36
N ALA A 104 -5.63 -8.30 6.29
CA ALA A 104 -4.23 -7.96 6.04
C ALA A 104 -3.36 -9.19 5.77
N ARG A 105 -3.66 -10.33 6.37
CA ARG A 105 -2.94 -11.56 6.11
C ARG A 105 -3.15 -12.05 4.70
N GLN A 106 -4.39 -12.00 4.23
CA GLN A 106 -4.72 -12.39 2.87
C GLN A 106 -4.08 -11.45 1.87
N LEU A 107 -4.09 -10.14 2.14
CA LEU A 107 -3.43 -9.17 1.27
C LEU A 107 -1.94 -9.49 1.16
N ALA A 108 -1.30 -9.81 2.27
CA ALA A 108 0.13 -10.10 2.28
C ALA A 108 0.48 -11.36 1.49
N ARG A 109 -0.41 -12.36 1.49
CA ARG A 109 -0.13 -13.65 0.84
C ARG A 109 -0.61 -13.69 -0.61
N GLU A 110 -1.75 -13.06 -0.89
CA GLU A 110 -2.44 -13.30 -2.16
C GLU A 110 -2.35 -12.13 -3.13
N CYS A 111 -1.97 -10.95 -2.65
CA CYS A 111 -1.99 -9.76 -3.48
C CYS A 111 -0.60 -9.20 -3.78
N LEU A 112 0.45 -9.96 -3.48
CA LEU A 112 1.82 -9.53 -3.71
C LEU A 112 2.31 -10.15 -5.02
N PRO A 113 2.46 -9.35 -6.10
CA PRO A 113 2.96 -9.88 -7.36
C PRO A 113 4.39 -10.35 -7.25
N GLU A 114 4.72 -11.35 -8.05
CA GLU A 114 6.09 -11.84 -8.14
C GLU A 114 6.87 -10.96 -9.11
N LEU A 115 8.02 -10.44 -8.68
CA LEU A 115 8.91 -9.71 -9.58
C LEU A 115 9.63 -10.73 -10.46
N VAL A 116 9.35 -10.68 -11.76
CA VAL A 116 9.95 -11.65 -12.70
C VAL A 116 10.98 -11.02 -13.62
N PHE A 117 11.11 -9.71 -13.64
CA PHE A 117 12.08 -9.04 -14.46
C PHE A 117 12.41 -7.67 -13.89
N GLY A 118 13.67 -7.31 -13.87
CA GLY A 118 14.13 -5.99 -13.49
C GLY A 118 15.32 -5.59 -14.32
N TRP A 119 15.45 -4.30 -14.56
CA TRP A 119 16.60 -3.75 -15.25
C TRP A 119 16.83 -2.32 -14.76
N ASP A 120 18.06 -2.01 -14.48
CA ASP A 120 18.45 -0.67 -14.05
C ASP A 120 19.63 -0.21 -14.89
N LEU A 121 19.57 1.07 -15.30
CA LEU A 121 20.71 1.66 -15.96
C LEU A 121 21.81 1.87 -14.92
N ALA A 122 23.00 1.33 -15.17
CA ALA A 122 24.10 1.54 -14.25
C ALA A 122 24.52 3.02 -14.26
N PRO A 123 24.92 3.58 -13.11
CA PRO A 123 25.33 4.99 -13.07
C PRO A 123 26.43 5.33 -14.07
N THR A 124 27.30 4.38 -14.37
CA THR A 124 28.39 4.60 -15.33
C THR A 124 27.92 4.66 -16.78
N ASP A 125 26.69 4.24 -17.05
CA ASP A 125 26.13 4.24 -18.41
C ASP A 125 25.34 5.51 -18.70
N MET A 126 25.21 6.39 -17.75
CA MET A 126 24.50 7.63 -17.89
C MET A 126 25.45 8.76 -18.33
#